data_c23b89720b3192212f7b2fe442e9fed4
#
_entry.id   c23b89720b3192212f7b2fe442e9fed4
#
_cell.length_a   1.000
_cell.length_b   1.000
_cell.length_c   1.000
_cell.angle_alpha   90.00
_cell.angle_beta   90.00
_cell.angle_gamma   90.00
#
_symmetry.space_group_name_H-M   'P 1'
#
loop_
_entity.id
_entity.type
_entity.pdbx_description
1 polymer ?
#
loop_
_entity_poly.entity_id
_entity_poly.type
_entity_poly.pdbx_seq_one_letter_code
_entity_poly.pdbx_strand_id
1 'polypeptide(L)'
;AQTTCIRVLWENCVKILKKQCTNVEIFDTICDATHKRQSEAADIAAKVDVMVVVGDRKSANTKHLTEICSERCPVVCQIERAEELKGDFLNGCSVAGLTAGASTPAGIIKEVYTRMSDEIKNVEATEESFEEMLEKSFKTLNTGEKVTGIVTAIGPTEVQVDLGCKQAGYINIDELSADPSVKPEDVVKVGDEIETYIIRV
;
A
#
# COMPACT_ATOMS: atom_id res chain seq x y z
N ALA A 1 17.27 -4.33 2.62
CA ALA A 1 16.37 -3.73 3.62
C ALA A 1 15.08 -4.54 3.71
N GLN A 2 14.32 -4.38 4.78
CA GLN A 2 12.95 -4.89 4.82
C GLN A 2 12.08 -4.10 3.84
N THR A 3 11.09 -4.74 3.22
CA THR A 3 10.18 -4.10 2.25
C THR A 3 9.40 -2.92 2.84
N THR A 4 9.23 -2.88 4.17
CA THR A 4 8.54 -1.83 4.94
C THR A 4 9.50 -0.82 5.58
N CYS A 5 10.78 -0.81 5.22
CA CYS A 5 11.76 0.13 5.75
C CYS A 5 11.42 1.57 5.32
N ILE A 6 11.66 2.53 6.20
CA ILE A 6 11.48 3.95 5.89
C ILE A 6 12.54 4.36 4.86
N ARG A 7 12.11 4.90 3.72
CA ARG A 7 13.02 5.26 2.61
C ARG A 7 14.14 6.21 3.03
N VAL A 8 13.85 7.22 3.83
CA VAL A 8 14.86 8.19 4.32
C VAL A 8 15.97 7.50 5.13
N LEU A 9 15.61 6.54 5.99
CA LEU A 9 16.60 5.75 6.74
C LEU A 9 17.46 4.90 5.82
N TRP A 10 16.86 4.26 4.82
CA TRP A 10 17.56 3.48 3.81
C TRP A 10 18.56 4.33 3.03
N GLU A 11 18.14 5.49 2.52
CA GLU A 11 19.00 6.41 1.78
C GLU A 11 20.20 6.91 2.61
N ASN A 12 19.96 7.20 3.89
CA ASN A 12 21.03 7.58 4.81
C ASN A 12 22.02 6.43 5.05
N CYS A 13 21.54 5.20 5.24
CA CYS A 13 22.40 4.02 5.33
C CYS A 13 23.23 3.83 4.05
N VAL A 14 22.61 3.96 2.88
CA VAL A 14 23.31 3.87 1.59
C VAL A 14 24.39 4.94 1.46
N LYS A 15 24.11 6.19 1.85
CA LYS A 15 25.09 7.28 1.85
C LYS A 15 26.30 6.99 2.75
N ILE A 16 26.04 6.42 3.95
CA ILE A 16 27.09 6.05 4.88
C ILE A 16 27.95 4.92 4.30
N LEU A 17 27.31 3.85 3.80
CA LEU A 17 28.00 2.70 3.22
C LEU A 17 28.88 3.11 2.01
N LYS A 18 28.37 3.94 1.10
CA LYS A 18 29.16 4.46 -0.04
C LYS A 18 30.36 5.30 0.36
N LYS A 19 30.33 5.93 1.56
CA LYS A 19 31.48 6.69 2.08
C LYS A 19 32.53 5.82 2.74
N GLN A 20 32.12 4.70 3.33
CA GLN A 20 33.01 3.86 4.16
C GLN A 20 33.52 2.62 3.45
N CYS A 21 32.85 2.18 2.37
CA CYS A 21 33.19 0.98 1.63
C CYS A 21 33.48 1.30 0.17
N THR A 22 34.52 0.67 -0.39
CA THR A 22 34.95 0.86 -1.79
C THR A 22 34.15 0.05 -2.79
N ASN A 23 33.64 -1.13 -2.38
CA ASN A 23 32.82 -2.01 -3.21
C ASN A 23 31.50 -2.28 -2.50
N VAL A 24 30.43 -1.58 -2.89
CA VAL A 24 29.09 -1.72 -2.32
C VAL A 24 28.11 -2.05 -3.42
N GLU A 25 27.53 -3.23 -3.37
CA GLU A 25 26.33 -3.56 -4.14
C GLU A 25 25.10 -3.21 -3.32
N ILE A 26 24.17 -2.49 -3.92
CA ILE A 26 22.97 -1.99 -3.24
C ILE A 26 21.75 -2.51 -3.99
N PHE A 27 20.96 -3.34 -3.30
CA PHE A 27 19.68 -3.81 -3.80
C PHE A 27 18.57 -3.05 -3.08
N ASP A 28 17.83 -2.23 -3.80
CA ASP A 28 16.65 -1.55 -3.25
C ASP A 28 15.47 -2.52 -3.28
N THR A 29 15.11 -3.03 -2.10
CA THR A 29 14.02 -3.97 -1.90
C THR A 29 12.86 -3.35 -1.12
N ILE A 30 12.80 -2.01 -1.05
CA ILE A 30 11.69 -1.30 -0.41
C ILE A 30 10.50 -1.31 -1.36
N CYS A 31 9.35 -1.76 -0.86
CA CYS A 31 8.13 -1.81 -1.64
C CYS A 31 7.54 -0.40 -1.80
N ASP A 32 7.39 0.07 -3.05
CA ASP A 32 6.78 1.37 -3.34
C ASP A 32 5.32 1.45 -2.88
N ALA A 33 4.60 0.34 -2.87
CA ALA A 33 3.24 0.28 -2.31
C ALA A 33 3.19 0.66 -0.83
N THR A 34 4.24 0.35 -0.05
CA THR A 34 4.32 0.77 1.36
C THR A 34 4.51 2.29 1.47
N HIS A 35 5.40 2.85 0.66
CA HIS A 35 5.63 4.29 0.62
C HIS A 35 4.37 5.06 0.18
N LYS A 36 3.73 4.60 -0.90
CA LYS A 36 2.49 5.17 -1.43
C LYS A 36 1.39 5.17 -0.37
N ARG A 37 1.20 4.05 0.33
CA ARG A 37 0.22 3.94 1.44
C ARG A 37 0.53 4.89 2.59
N GLN A 38 1.80 5.06 2.94
CA GLN A 38 2.22 6.01 3.98
C GLN A 38 1.92 7.45 3.60
N SER A 39 2.19 7.82 2.34
CA SER A 39 1.87 9.15 1.80
C SER A 39 0.36 9.40 1.78
N GLU A 40 -0.42 8.45 1.29
CA GLU A 40 -1.89 8.52 1.25
C GLU A 40 -2.48 8.63 2.67
N ALA A 41 -1.97 7.86 3.62
CA ALA A 41 -2.39 7.96 5.02
C ALA A 41 -2.10 9.33 5.64
N ALA A 42 -0.94 9.92 5.33
CA ALA A 42 -0.59 11.27 5.75
C ALA A 42 -1.53 12.34 5.15
N ASP A 43 -1.87 12.18 3.86
CA ASP A 43 -2.75 13.10 3.15
C ASP A 43 -4.21 13.02 3.65
N ILE A 44 -4.67 11.83 4.01
CA ILE A 44 -5.98 11.63 4.63
C ILE A 44 -5.97 12.23 6.04
N ALA A 45 -4.96 11.90 6.85
CA ALA A 45 -4.85 12.37 8.23
C ALA A 45 -4.84 13.90 8.34
N ALA A 46 -4.34 14.61 7.32
CA ALA A 46 -4.36 16.08 7.28
C ALA A 46 -5.75 16.69 7.00
N LYS A 47 -6.73 15.88 6.60
CA LYS A 47 -8.06 16.34 6.15
C LYS A 47 -9.21 15.87 7.03
N VAL A 48 -8.92 15.08 8.07
CA VAL A 48 -9.92 14.46 8.93
C VAL A 48 -9.77 14.90 10.37
N ASP A 49 -10.87 14.84 11.13
CA ASP A 49 -10.89 15.18 12.55
C ASP A 49 -10.35 14.02 13.40
N VAL A 50 -10.60 12.80 12.92
CA VAL A 50 -10.25 11.55 13.59
C VAL A 50 -9.69 10.56 12.60
N MET A 51 -8.62 9.85 12.97
CA MET A 51 -8.00 8.82 12.14
C MET A 51 -7.98 7.47 12.83
N VAL A 52 -8.53 6.44 12.19
CA VAL A 52 -8.50 5.05 12.65
C VAL A 52 -7.46 4.28 11.86
N VAL A 53 -6.49 3.68 12.56
CA VAL A 53 -5.45 2.84 11.99
C VAL A 53 -5.69 1.39 12.40
N VAL A 54 -6.01 0.52 11.45
CA VAL A 54 -6.32 -0.89 11.71
C VAL A 54 -5.11 -1.77 11.48
N GLY A 55 -4.76 -2.57 12.46
CA GLY A 55 -3.69 -3.58 12.33
C GLY A 55 -2.99 -3.91 13.63
N ASP A 56 -2.24 -5.00 13.60
CA ASP A 56 -1.52 -5.55 14.75
C ASP A 56 -0.61 -4.49 15.39
N ARG A 57 -0.75 -4.31 16.71
CA ARG A 57 0.07 -3.38 17.52
C ARG A 57 1.55 -3.76 17.56
N LYS A 58 1.89 -5.01 17.26
CA LYS A 58 3.28 -5.48 17.18
C LYS A 58 3.90 -5.22 15.80
N SER A 59 3.09 -4.96 14.79
CA SER A 59 3.56 -4.68 13.43
C SER A 59 4.29 -3.34 13.38
N ALA A 60 5.55 -3.35 12.94
CA ALA A 60 6.34 -2.14 12.75
C ALA A 60 5.72 -1.21 11.71
N ASN A 61 5.10 -1.76 10.66
CA ASN A 61 4.43 -0.98 9.63
C ASN A 61 3.17 -0.28 10.17
N THR A 62 2.37 -0.98 10.99
CA THR A 62 1.17 -0.39 11.61
C THR A 62 1.53 0.74 12.58
N LYS A 63 2.56 0.52 13.42
CA LYS A 63 3.08 1.56 14.32
C LYS A 63 3.52 2.80 13.55
N HIS A 64 4.28 2.60 12.47
CA HIS A 64 4.77 3.71 11.67
C HIS A 64 3.63 4.47 10.97
N LEU A 65 2.59 3.77 10.47
CA LEU A 65 1.38 4.43 9.97
C LEU A 65 0.69 5.26 11.04
N THR A 66 0.60 4.75 12.28
CA THR A 66 0.01 5.46 13.41
C THR A 66 0.81 6.73 13.74
N GLU A 67 2.14 6.65 13.73
CA GLU A 67 3.04 7.80 13.93
C GLU A 67 2.81 8.87 12.86
N ILE A 68 2.82 8.49 11.58
CA ILE A 68 2.58 9.40 10.45
C ILE A 68 1.22 10.09 10.58
N CYS A 69 0.18 9.34 10.91
CA CYS A 69 -1.16 9.90 11.11
C CYS A 69 -1.19 10.87 12.30
N SER A 70 -0.51 10.55 13.39
CA SER A 70 -0.47 11.37 14.61
C SER A 70 0.28 12.70 14.43
N GLU A 71 1.16 12.79 13.43
CA GLU A 71 1.81 14.07 13.05
C GLU A 71 0.86 15.05 12.35
N ARG A 72 -0.25 14.56 11.79
CA ARG A 72 -1.16 15.32 10.94
C ARG A 72 -2.59 15.43 11.48
N CYS A 73 -3.05 14.44 12.23
CA CYS A 73 -4.38 14.38 12.80
C CYS A 73 -4.27 14.46 14.34
N PRO A 74 -5.08 15.32 15.00
CA PRO A 74 -5.01 15.48 16.46
C PRO A 74 -5.50 14.26 17.23
N VAL A 75 -6.40 13.46 16.62
CA VAL A 75 -7.00 12.29 17.24
C VAL A 75 -6.77 11.07 16.39
N VAL A 76 -5.90 10.17 16.85
CA VAL A 76 -5.56 8.91 16.14
C VAL A 76 -5.79 7.73 17.06
N CYS A 77 -6.52 6.72 16.57
CA CYS A 77 -6.78 5.48 17.27
C CYS A 77 -6.23 4.30 16.48
N GLN A 78 -5.36 3.50 17.12
CA GLN A 78 -4.92 2.22 16.57
C GLN A 78 -5.74 1.10 17.18
N ILE A 79 -6.37 0.27 16.33
CA ILE A 79 -7.18 -0.88 16.72
C ILE A 79 -6.77 -2.12 15.94
N GLU A 80 -7.00 -3.29 16.53
CA GLU A 80 -6.80 -4.57 15.85
C GLU A 80 -8.11 -5.17 15.35
N ARG A 81 -9.23 -4.83 16.01
CA ARG A 81 -10.57 -5.34 15.70
C ARG A 81 -11.63 -4.25 15.85
N ALA A 82 -12.75 -4.46 15.18
CA ALA A 82 -13.87 -3.51 15.21
C ALA A 82 -14.44 -3.27 16.62
N GLU A 83 -14.43 -4.29 17.50
CA GLU A 83 -14.93 -4.17 18.87
C GLU A 83 -14.13 -3.16 19.72
N GLU A 84 -12.89 -2.88 19.36
CA GLU A 84 -12.06 -1.91 20.06
C GLU A 84 -12.43 -0.47 19.76
N LEU A 85 -13.18 -0.23 18.68
CA LEU A 85 -13.69 1.09 18.33
C LEU A 85 -14.80 1.46 19.32
N LYS A 86 -14.52 2.42 20.21
CA LYS A 86 -15.49 2.95 21.16
C LYS A 86 -16.24 4.10 20.51
N GLY A 87 -17.56 4.12 20.65
CA GLY A 87 -18.41 5.16 20.05
C GLY A 87 -18.01 6.59 20.46
N ASP A 88 -17.55 6.77 21.70
CA ASP A 88 -17.08 8.07 22.20
C ASP A 88 -15.93 8.66 21.40
N PHE A 89 -15.15 7.81 20.70
CA PHE A 89 -14.00 8.23 19.89
C PHE A 89 -14.41 9.00 18.63
N LEU A 90 -15.59 8.70 18.08
CA LEU A 90 -16.14 9.33 16.88
C LEU A 90 -17.13 10.46 17.21
N ASN A 91 -17.42 10.71 18.49
CA ASN A 91 -18.38 11.73 18.90
C ASN A 91 -17.90 13.13 18.51
N GLY A 92 -18.74 13.83 17.75
CA GLY A 92 -18.48 15.23 17.35
C GLY A 92 -17.50 15.41 16.22
N CYS A 93 -17.00 14.33 15.58
CA CYS A 93 -16.21 14.44 14.36
C CYS A 93 -17.14 14.60 13.14
N SER A 94 -16.74 15.47 12.23
CA SER A 94 -17.42 15.66 10.94
C SER A 94 -16.86 14.73 9.88
N VAL A 95 -15.57 14.46 9.93
CA VAL A 95 -14.87 13.60 8.97
C VAL A 95 -13.93 12.65 9.70
N ALA A 96 -14.13 11.35 9.50
CA ALA A 96 -13.24 10.31 10.02
C ALA A 96 -12.48 9.62 8.89
N GLY A 97 -11.18 9.39 9.11
CA GLY A 97 -10.32 8.66 8.19
C GLY A 97 -10.05 7.24 8.65
N LEU A 98 -9.89 6.33 7.68
CA LEU A 98 -9.55 4.93 7.92
C LEU A 98 -8.33 4.53 7.10
N THR A 99 -7.34 3.94 7.75
CA THR A 99 -6.21 3.29 7.07
C THR A 99 -5.88 1.95 7.74
N ALA A 100 -5.13 1.10 7.05
CA ALA A 100 -4.80 -0.22 7.59
C ALA A 100 -3.38 -0.65 7.26
N GLY A 101 -2.79 -1.42 8.14
CA GLY A 101 -1.50 -2.08 7.93
C GLY A 101 -1.54 -3.03 6.73
N ALA A 102 -0.39 -3.24 6.07
CA ALA A 102 -0.28 -4.05 4.86
C ALA A 102 -0.77 -5.51 5.04
N SER A 103 -0.62 -6.07 6.24
CA SER A 103 -1.03 -7.43 6.58
C SER A 103 -2.43 -7.53 7.19
N THR A 104 -3.19 -6.42 7.26
CA THR A 104 -4.53 -6.42 7.86
C THR A 104 -5.52 -7.12 6.91
N PRO A 105 -6.28 -8.13 7.39
CA PRO A 105 -7.29 -8.79 6.59
C PRO A 105 -8.40 -7.84 6.15
N ALA A 106 -8.85 -8.02 4.91
CA ALA A 106 -9.91 -7.21 4.31
C ALA A 106 -11.23 -7.24 5.12
N GLY A 107 -11.60 -8.40 5.66
CA GLY A 107 -12.79 -8.57 6.48
C GLY A 107 -12.79 -7.65 7.70
N ILE A 108 -11.65 -7.55 8.39
CA ILE A 108 -11.52 -6.67 9.57
C ILE A 108 -11.66 -5.20 9.17
N ILE A 109 -11.07 -4.81 8.03
CA ILE A 109 -11.20 -3.43 7.53
C ILE A 109 -12.67 -3.11 7.24
N LYS A 110 -13.38 -4.04 6.59
CA LYS A 110 -14.81 -3.88 6.28
C LYS A 110 -15.68 -3.78 7.56
N GLU A 111 -15.41 -4.61 8.56
CA GLU A 111 -16.11 -4.55 9.85
C GLU A 111 -15.90 -3.21 10.56
N VAL A 112 -14.65 -2.73 10.60
CA VAL A 112 -14.34 -1.41 11.19
C VAL A 112 -15.05 -0.29 10.45
N TYR A 113 -15.01 -0.33 9.11
CA TYR A 113 -15.69 0.66 8.28
C TYR A 113 -17.21 0.69 8.55
N THR A 114 -17.85 -0.47 8.53
CA THR A 114 -19.29 -0.57 8.81
C THR A 114 -19.64 0.02 10.19
N ARG A 115 -18.84 -0.32 11.21
CA ARG A 115 -19.04 0.22 12.55
C ARG A 115 -18.82 1.72 12.62
N MET A 116 -17.78 2.27 11.96
CA MET A 116 -17.58 3.72 11.85
C MET A 116 -18.77 4.40 11.19
N SER A 117 -19.28 3.86 10.09
CA SER A 117 -20.43 4.41 9.37
C SER A 117 -21.71 4.36 10.21
N ASP A 118 -21.89 3.32 11.01
CA ASP A 118 -23.02 3.20 11.92
C ASP A 118 -22.98 4.23 13.07
N GLU A 119 -21.80 4.56 13.57
CA GLU A 119 -21.62 5.57 14.62
C GLU A 119 -21.73 7.01 14.09
N ILE A 120 -21.37 7.26 12.82
CA ILE A 120 -21.37 8.60 12.19
C ILE A 120 -22.72 8.93 11.51
N LYS A 121 -23.79 8.23 11.78
CA LYS A 121 -25.12 8.29 11.13
C LYS A 121 -25.79 9.65 10.92
N ASN A 122 -25.06 10.75 10.92
CA ASN A 122 -25.58 12.10 10.66
C ASN A 122 -24.88 12.88 9.51
N VAL A 123 -24.03 12.24 8.74
CA VAL A 123 -23.39 12.91 7.58
C VAL A 123 -23.70 12.08 6.33
N GLU A 124 -24.46 12.65 5.40
CA GLU A 124 -24.70 12.12 4.06
C GLU A 124 -23.38 11.99 3.29
N ALA A 125 -22.64 10.91 3.51
CA ALA A 125 -21.55 10.47 2.65
C ALA A 125 -22.08 9.31 1.81
N THR A 126 -22.01 9.43 0.52
CA THR A 126 -22.44 8.45 -0.48
C THR A 126 -21.75 7.12 -0.22
N GLU A 127 -22.47 6.16 0.35
CA GLU A 127 -22.02 4.80 0.67
C GLU A 127 -21.49 4.04 -0.56
N GLU A 128 -22.00 4.36 -1.76
CA GLU A 128 -21.63 3.71 -3.02
C GLU A 128 -20.15 3.90 -3.42
N SER A 129 -19.57 5.07 -3.14
CA SER A 129 -18.19 5.39 -3.58
C SER A 129 -17.12 4.62 -2.82
N PHE A 130 -17.33 4.31 -1.53
CA PHE A 130 -16.30 3.64 -0.72
C PHE A 130 -16.34 2.12 -0.88
N GLU A 131 -17.51 1.50 -1.00
CA GLU A 131 -17.61 0.06 -1.29
C GLU A 131 -16.98 -0.28 -2.64
N GLU A 132 -17.21 0.52 -3.68
CA GLU A 132 -16.55 0.35 -4.97
C GLU A 132 -15.03 0.52 -4.91
N MET A 133 -14.54 1.49 -4.14
CA MET A 133 -13.09 1.68 -3.92
C MET A 133 -12.49 0.53 -3.11
N LEU A 134 -13.21 0.02 -2.12
CA LEU A 134 -12.79 -1.12 -1.32
C LEU A 134 -12.76 -2.41 -2.17
N GLU A 135 -13.79 -2.66 -2.97
CA GLU A 135 -13.83 -3.82 -3.87
C GLU A 135 -12.74 -3.74 -4.95
N LYS A 136 -12.48 -2.56 -5.51
CA LYS A 136 -11.33 -2.36 -6.42
C LYS A 136 -9.99 -2.61 -5.74
N SER A 137 -9.86 -2.23 -4.47
CA SER A 137 -8.66 -2.47 -3.65
C SER A 137 -8.46 -3.96 -3.27
N PHE A 138 -9.54 -4.74 -3.27
CA PHE A 138 -9.54 -6.17 -2.93
C PHE A 138 -9.72 -7.08 -4.14
N LYS A 139 -9.51 -6.61 -5.36
CA LYS A 139 -9.48 -7.49 -6.53
C LYS A 139 -8.59 -8.69 -6.22
N THR A 140 -9.23 -9.82 -5.98
CA THR A 140 -8.57 -11.12 -5.95
C THR A 140 -8.22 -11.46 -7.38
N LEU A 141 -6.94 -11.49 -7.66
CA LEU A 141 -6.42 -11.89 -8.96
C LEU A 141 -6.65 -13.39 -9.13
N ASN A 142 -7.25 -13.78 -10.26
CA ASN A 142 -7.48 -15.18 -10.58
C ASN A 142 -6.53 -15.62 -11.71
N THR A 143 -6.05 -16.86 -11.63
CA THR A 143 -5.24 -17.45 -12.70
C THR A 143 -6.04 -17.47 -14.02
N GLY A 144 -5.44 -16.98 -15.10
CA GLY A 144 -6.06 -16.84 -16.43
C GLY A 144 -6.78 -15.52 -16.66
N GLU A 145 -6.85 -14.64 -15.67
CA GLU A 145 -7.45 -13.31 -15.81
C GLU A 145 -6.51 -12.36 -16.57
N LYS A 146 -7.09 -11.59 -17.51
CA LYS A 146 -6.39 -10.52 -18.21
C LYS A 146 -6.39 -9.27 -17.34
N VAL A 147 -5.20 -8.75 -17.07
CA VAL A 147 -5.02 -7.57 -16.22
C VAL A 147 -4.13 -6.55 -16.92
N THR A 148 -4.38 -5.29 -16.62
CA THR A 148 -3.55 -4.17 -17.04
C THR A 148 -2.74 -3.70 -15.85
N GLY A 149 -1.45 -3.47 -16.03
CA GLY A 149 -0.58 -2.99 -14.97
C GLY A 149 0.45 -1.99 -15.47
N ILE A 150 1.06 -1.27 -14.55
CA ILE A 150 2.09 -0.28 -14.83
C ILE A 150 3.45 -0.84 -14.46
N VAL A 151 4.42 -0.79 -15.36
CA VAL A 151 5.80 -1.22 -15.10
C VAL A 151 6.43 -0.31 -14.05
N THR A 152 6.81 -0.90 -12.91
CA THR A 152 7.42 -0.17 -11.78
C THR A 152 8.92 -0.35 -11.69
N ALA A 153 9.44 -1.51 -12.09
CA ALA A 153 10.88 -1.76 -12.12
C ALA A 153 11.24 -2.81 -13.18
N ILE A 154 12.44 -2.68 -13.74
CA ILE A 154 13.00 -3.65 -14.70
C ILE A 154 14.23 -4.26 -14.05
N GLY A 155 14.18 -5.56 -13.79
CA GLY A 155 15.28 -6.36 -13.25
C GLY A 155 16.00 -7.17 -14.34
N PRO A 156 17.09 -7.85 -13.99
CA PRO A 156 17.86 -8.65 -14.94
C PRO A 156 17.17 -9.96 -15.36
N THR A 157 16.18 -10.44 -14.61
CA THR A 157 15.46 -11.70 -14.87
C THR A 157 13.96 -11.54 -14.93
N GLU A 158 13.42 -10.44 -14.40
CA GLU A 158 11.98 -10.19 -14.29
C GLU A 158 11.66 -8.70 -14.31
N VAL A 159 10.46 -8.36 -14.77
CA VAL A 159 9.89 -7.01 -14.75
C VAL A 159 8.79 -6.96 -13.71
N GLN A 160 8.85 -5.98 -12.84
CA GLN A 160 7.85 -5.75 -11.81
C GLN A 160 6.75 -4.83 -12.33
N VAL A 161 5.50 -5.22 -12.09
CA VAL A 161 4.30 -4.53 -12.56
C VAL A 161 3.37 -4.26 -11.39
N ASP A 162 2.91 -3.02 -11.25
CA ASP A 162 1.84 -2.66 -10.31
C ASP A 162 0.48 -2.95 -10.99
N LEU A 163 -0.25 -3.88 -10.41
CA LEU A 163 -1.58 -4.30 -10.88
C LEU A 163 -2.72 -3.54 -10.18
N GLY A 164 -2.40 -2.50 -9.40
CA GLY A 164 -3.38 -1.76 -8.62
C GLY A 164 -4.01 -2.56 -7.47
N CYS A 165 -3.38 -3.67 -7.07
CA CYS A 165 -3.80 -4.52 -5.97
C CYS A 165 -2.70 -4.64 -4.90
N LYS A 166 -2.97 -5.41 -3.82
CA LYS A 166 -2.00 -5.58 -2.72
C LYS A 166 -0.70 -6.29 -3.11
N GLN A 167 -0.69 -7.00 -4.23
CA GLN A 167 0.46 -7.79 -4.70
C GLN A 167 1.02 -7.17 -5.97
N ALA A 168 2.35 -7.11 -6.07
CA ALA A 168 3.02 -6.77 -7.31
C ALA A 168 3.04 -7.97 -8.25
N GLY A 169 2.82 -7.74 -9.54
CA GLY A 169 3.02 -8.73 -10.58
C GLY A 169 4.50 -8.83 -10.97
N TYR A 170 4.94 -10.02 -11.35
CA TYR A 170 6.28 -10.27 -11.90
C TYR A 170 6.14 -10.98 -13.23
N ILE A 171 6.77 -10.43 -14.27
CA ILE A 171 6.81 -10.99 -15.62
C ILE A 171 8.24 -11.44 -15.89
N ASN A 172 8.45 -12.71 -16.22
CA ASN A 172 9.74 -13.20 -16.62
C ASN A 172 10.16 -12.59 -17.96
N ILE A 173 11.45 -12.31 -18.13
CA ILE A 173 11.97 -11.71 -19.35
C ILE A 173 11.69 -12.56 -20.58
N ASP A 174 11.70 -13.88 -20.45
CA ASP A 174 11.40 -14.84 -21.52
C ASP A 174 9.95 -14.71 -22.05
N GLU A 175 9.06 -14.10 -21.29
CA GLU A 175 7.66 -13.86 -21.67
C GLU A 175 7.43 -12.47 -22.29
N LEU A 176 8.38 -11.55 -22.14
CA LEU A 176 8.33 -10.21 -22.73
C LEU A 176 8.71 -10.18 -24.22
N SER A 177 9.61 -11.06 -24.64
CA SER A 177 10.07 -11.16 -26.03
C SER A 177 10.40 -12.59 -26.40
N ALA A 178 9.99 -13.00 -27.58
CA ALA A 178 10.38 -14.31 -28.16
C ALA A 178 11.86 -14.35 -28.61
N ASP A 179 12.55 -13.22 -28.64
CA ASP A 179 13.97 -13.11 -29.04
C ASP A 179 14.83 -12.89 -27.78
N PRO A 180 15.65 -13.88 -27.38
CA PRO A 180 16.50 -13.79 -26.20
C PRO A 180 17.63 -12.74 -26.30
N SER A 181 17.81 -12.14 -27.48
CA SER A 181 18.84 -11.12 -27.72
C SER A 181 18.36 -9.71 -27.36
N VAL A 182 17.05 -9.51 -27.17
CA VAL A 182 16.44 -8.21 -26.89
C VAL A 182 16.49 -7.94 -25.39
N LYS A 183 17.02 -6.79 -25.00
CA LYS A 183 17.05 -6.39 -23.59
C LYS A 183 15.65 -5.97 -23.13
N PRO A 184 15.25 -6.27 -21.89
CA PRO A 184 13.95 -5.87 -21.35
C PRO A 184 13.68 -4.38 -21.44
N GLU A 185 14.72 -3.56 -21.27
CA GLU A 185 14.67 -2.10 -21.35
C GLU A 185 14.34 -1.56 -22.76
N ASP A 186 14.55 -2.38 -23.81
CA ASP A 186 14.21 -2.05 -25.19
C ASP A 186 12.75 -2.39 -25.52
N VAL A 187 12.12 -3.27 -24.72
CA VAL A 187 10.73 -3.74 -24.91
C VAL A 187 9.74 -2.92 -24.08
N VAL A 188 10.09 -2.65 -22.82
CA VAL A 188 9.24 -1.92 -21.87
C VAL A 188 10.05 -0.91 -21.06
N LYS A 189 9.41 0.18 -20.66
CA LYS A 189 10.00 1.21 -19.81
C LYS A 189 9.24 1.35 -18.52
N VAL A 190 9.92 1.79 -17.47
CA VAL A 190 9.28 2.13 -16.20
C VAL A 190 8.24 3.23 -16.44
N GLY A 191 7.00 2.97 -16.04
CA GLY A 191 5.85 3.83 -16.27
C GLY A 191 4.96 3.41 -17.46
N ASP A 192 5.37 2.44 -18.26
CA ASP A 192 4.54 1.93 -19.35
C ASP A 192 3.35 1.11 -18.81
N GLU A 193 2.21 1.26 -19.45
CA GLU A 193 1.03 0.46 -19.19
C GLU A 193 1.05 -0.78 -20.09
N ILE A 194 0.99 -1.97 -19.49
CA ILE A 194 1.03 -3.23 -20.20
C ILE A 194 -0.16 -4.12 -19.84
N GLU A 195 -0.66 -4.85 -20.83
CA GLU A 195 -1.68 -5.89 -20.67
C GLU A 195 -1.02 -7.26 -20.52
N THR A 196 -1.39 -8.01 -19.49
CA THR A 196 -0.84 -9.35 -19.22
C THR A 196 -1.90 -10.30 -18.68
N TYR A 197 -1.57 -11.59 -18.62
CA TYR A 197 -2.40 -12.62 -18.02
C TYR A 197 -1.76 -13.15 -16.75
N ILE A 198 -2.59 -13.43 -15.74
CA ILE A 198 -2.13 -14.02 -14.49
C ILE A 198 -1.93 -15.51 -14.70
N ILE A 199 -0.69 -15.97 -14.64
CA ILE A 199 -0.34 -17.39 -14.76
C ILE A 199 -0.43 -18.08 -13.39
N ARG A 200 -0.04 -17.37 -12.34
CA ARG A 200 -0.03 -17.85 -10.96
C ARG A 200 -0.19 -16.70 -9.98
N VAL A 201 -0.99 -16.94 -8.94
CA VAL A 201 -1.15 -16.05 -7.77
C VAL A 201 -0.35 -16.59 -6.60
#